data_047a7c89816241b405fc557ba235e050
#
_entry.id   047a7c89816241b405fc557ba235e050
#
_cell.length_a   1.000
_cell.length_b   1.000
_cell.length_c   1.000
_cell.angle_alpha   90.00
_cell.angle_beta   90.00
_cell.angle_gamma   90.00
#
_symmetry.space_group_name_H-M   'P 1'
#
loop_
_entity.id
_entity.type
_entity.pdbx_description
1 polymer ?
#
loop_
_entity_poly.entity_id
_entity_poly.type
_entity_poly.pdbx_seq_one_letter_code
_entity_poly.pdbx_strand_id
1 'polypeptide(L)'
;ANGDLHIKIVQKQPIARVINKYGVNYYINENANKIPISSKFTTRVPVVTGNIQEGTYNSNMIETPVLKNVLTITRFIHNNTFWNAQIEQVSVADNGSFVLIPKLGDHKIEFGGIDNMEEKFHKLEIFYAEGLSYTGWDKYETIKLDYKGQIVCEKKINYEQE
;
A
#
# COMPACT_ATOMS: atom_id res chain seq x y z
N ALA A 1 -1.13 -49.39 -20.32
CA ALA A 1 -1.10 -47.96 -20.60
C ALA A 1 -0.45 -47.26 -19.42
N ASN A 2 0.78 -46.80 -19.55
CA ASN A 2 1.44 -45.96 -18.57
C ASN A 2 0.89 -44.53 -18.81
N GLY A 3 0.02 -44.08 -17.95
CA GLY A 3 -0.48 -42.69 -17.95
C GLY A 3 0.47 -41.82 -17.14
N ASP A 4 1.22 -40.97 -17.81
CA ASP A 4 2.02 -39.96 -17.10
C ASP A 4 1.11 -38.85 -16.55
N LEU A 5 1.19 -38.57 -15.24
CA LEU A 5 0.51 -37.49 -14.59
C LEU A 5 1.44 -36.27 -14.54
N HIS A 6 1.15 -35.24 -15.33
CA HIS A 6 1.86 -33.98 -15.28
C HIS A 6 1.18 -33.01 -14.31
N ILE A 7 1.83 -32.73 -13.16
CA ILE A 7 1.33 -31.78 -12.17
C ILE A 7 2.12 -30.46 -12.34
N LYS A 8 1.44 -29.39 -12.77
CA LYS A 8 2.01 -28.03 -12.79
C LYS A 8 1.59 -27.29 -11.52
N ILE A 9 2.53 -27.07 -10.61
CA ILE A 9 2.31 -26.27 -9.41
C ILE A 9 2.66 -24.83 -9.73
N VAL A 10 1.69 -23.93 -9.63
CA VAL A 10 1.90 -22.48 -9.75
C VAL A 10 1.67 -21.85 -8.40
N GLN A 11 2.74 -21.39 -7.77
CA GLN A 11 2.65 -20.66 -6.51
C GLN A 11 2.16 -19.24 -6.77
N LYS A 12 1.03 -18.85 -6.18
CA LYS A 12 0.51 -17.49 -6.22
C LYS A 12 1.30 -16.64 -5.25
N GLN A 13 2.05 -15.65 -5.76
CA GLN A 13 2.79 -14.72 -4.91
C GLN A 13 1.91 -13.53 -4.51
N PRO A 14 1.71 -13.27 -3.22
CA PRO A 14 1.03 -12.09 -2.74
C PRO A 14 1.84 -10.82 -2.97
N ILE A 15 1.13 -9.72 -3.25
CA ILE A 15 1.70 -8.36 -3.35
C ILE A 15 1.25 -7.45 -2.22
N ALA A 16 0.15 -7.80 -1.54
CA ALA A 16 -0.33 -7.10 -0.35
C ALA A 16 -1.18 -8.01 0.53
N ARG A 17 -1.29 -7.66 1.80
CA ARG A 17 -2.20 -8.28 2.77
C ARG A 17 -3.31 -7.29 3.10
N VAL A 18 -4.57 -7.67 2.89
CA VAL A 18 -5.73 -6.84 3.20
C VAL A 18 -6.30 -7.24 4.55
N ILE A 19 -6.48 -6.25 5.43
CA ILE A 19 -7.18 -6.39 6.72
C ILE A 19 -8.17 -5.23 6.79
N ASN A 20 -9.43 -5.47 6.42
CA ASN A 20 -10.41 -4.41 6.42
C ASN A 20 -10.99 -4.13 7.81
N LYS A 21 -11.72 -3.01 7.96
CA LYS A 21 -12.34 -2.61 9.23
C LYS A 21 -13.39 -3.59 9.77
N TYR A 22 -13.81 -4.56 8.95
CA TYR A 22 -14.77 -5.60 9.35
C TYR A 22 -14.08 -6.90 9.78
N GLY A 23 -12.73 -6.92 9.83
CA GLY A 23 -11.95 -8.08 10.25
C GLY A 23 -11.70 -9.12 9.15
N VAL A 24 -12.11 -8.86 7.92
CA VAL A 24 -11.76 -9.75 6.79
C VAL A 24 -10.28 -9.64 6.48
N ASN A 25 -9.61 -10.79 6.35
CA ASN A 25 -8.15 -10.87 6.26
C ASN A 25 -7.73 -11.89 5.21
N TYR A 26 -6.99 -11.42 4.18
CA TYR A 26 -6.51 -12.24 3.08
C TYR A 26 -5.33 -11.56 2.38
N TYR A 27 -4.62 -12.31 1.54
CA TYR A 27 -3.65 -11.73 0.61
C TYR A 27 -4.28 -11.46 -0.75
N ILE A 28 -3.71 -10.52 -1.48
CA ILE A 28 -4.01 -10.28 -2.91
C ILE A 28 -2.75 -10.50 -3.75
N ASN A 29 -2.92 -11.00 -4.97
CA ASN A 29 -1.84 -11.14 -5.94
C ASN A 29 -2.00 -10.18 -7.12
N GLU A 30 -1.00 -10.13 -7.99
CA GLU A 30 -1.02 -9.29 -9.20
C GLU A 30 -2.19 -9.59 -10.16
N ASN A 31 -2.72 -10.80 -10.13
CA ASN A 31 -3.81 -11.23 -11.01
C ASN A 31 -5.20 -10.96 -10.41
N ALA A 32 -5.32 -10.04 -9.46
CA ALA A 32 -6.58 -9.68 -8.81
C ALA A 32 -7.28 -10.83 -8.06
N ASN A 33 -6.54 -11.86 -7.63
CA ASN A 33 -7.09 -12.96 -6.85
C ASN A 33 -6.84 -12.73 -5.35
N LYS A 34 -7.83 -13.07 -4.55
CA LYS A 34 -7.72 -13.21 -3.11
C LYS A 34 -7.10 -14.56 -2.77
N ILE A 35 -6.15 -14.58 -1.85
CA ILE A 35 -5.48 -15.78 -1.35
C ILE A 35 -5.76 -15.88 0.14
N PRO A 36 -6.39 -16.95 0.62
CA PRO A 36 -6.67 -17.14 2.04
C PRO A 36 -5.39 -17.14 2.89
N ILE A 37 -5.50 -16.64 4.12
CA ILE A 37 -4.42 -16.73 5.10
C ILE A 37 -4.19 -18.20 5.47
N SER A 38 -2.93 -18.59 5.58
CA SER A 38 -2.51 -19.92 6.02
C SER A 38 -1.48 -19.78 7.14
N SER A 39 -1.60 -20.64 8.17
CA SER A 39 -0.60 -20.70 9.24
C SER A 39 0.76 -21.23 8.77
N LYS A 40 0.80 -21.88 7.60
CA LYS A 40 2.01 -22.45 7.02
C LYS A 40 2.75 -21.50 6.09
N PHE A 41 2.16 -20.33 5.80
CA PHE A 41 2.73 -19.38 4.85
C PHE A 41 2.55 -17.94 5.33
N THR A 42 3.67 -17.26 5.49
CA THR A 42 3.71 -15.84 5.80
C THR A 42 4.67 -15.16 4.82
N THR A 43 4.25 -14.05 4.24
CA THR A 43 5.10 -13.26 3.33
C THR A 43 5.15 -11.82 3.80
N ARG A 44 6.31 -11.18 3.58
CA ARG A 44 6.50 -9.77 3.91
C ARG A 44 6.05 -8.92 2.72
N VAL A 45 4.84 -8.40 2.82
CA VAL A 45 4.21 -7.48 1.86
C VAL A 45 3.54 -6.33 2.61
N PRO A 46 3.29 -5.18 1.97
CA PRO A 46 2.53 -4.10 2.60
C PRO A 46 1.17 -4.56 3.12
N VAL A 47 0.78 -4.04 4.28
CA VAL A 47 -0.54 -4.30 4.87
C VAL A 47 -1.49 -3.21 4.44
N VAL A 48 -2.64 -3.58 3.88
CA VAL A 48 -3.70 -2.65 3.48
C VAL A 48 -4.83 -2.71 4.50
N THR A 49 -5.18 -1.57 5.08
CA THR A 49 -6.20 -1.45 6.13
C THR A 49 -7.24 -0.40 5.78
N GLY A 50 -8.30 -0.31 6.58
CA GLY A 50 -9.27 0.78 6.53
C GLY A 50 -10.62 0.42 5.92
N ASN A 51 -11.27 1.40 5.29
CA ASN A 51 -12.62 1.26 4.74
C ASN A 51 -12.64 0.56 3.39
N ILE A 52 -12.42 -0.73 3.41
CA ILE A 52 -12.38 -1.58 2.22
C ILE A 52 -13.68 -2.39 2.16
N GLN A 53 -14.54 -2.04 1.20
CA GLN A 53 -15.78 -2.78 0.96
C GLN A 53 -15.49 -4.02 0.11
N GLU A 54 -16.01 -5.15 0.57
CA GLU A 54 -15.94 -6.40 -0.16
C GLU A 54 -17.05 -6.48 -1.22
N GLY A 55 -16.80 -7.26 -2.27
CA GLY A 55 -17.80 -7.59 -3.27
C GLY A 55 -18.70 -8.75 -2.84
N THR A 56 -19.06 -9.59 -3.82
CA THR A 56 -19.88 -10.78 -3.60
C THR A 56 -19.28 -11.72 -2.57
N TYR A 57 -20.10 -12.21 -1.65
CA TYR A 57 -19.70 -13.17 -0.63
C TYR A 57 -19.05 -14.41 -1.28
N ASN A 58 -17.88 -14.81 -0.76
CA ASN A 58 -17.05 -15.90 -1.27
C ASN A 58 -16.44 -15.72 -2.68
N SER A 59 -16.46 -14.52 -3.23
CA SER A 59 -15.69 -14.27 -4.46
C SER A 59 -14.18 -14.27 -4.18
N ASN A 60 -13.44 -15.07 -4.93
CA ASN A 60 -11.98 -15.09 -4.92
C ASN A 60 -11.37 -13.98 -5.79
N MET A 61 -12.20 -13.14 -6.40
CA MET A 61 -11.78 -12.05 -7.29
C MET A 61 -11.97 -10.69 -6.62
N ILE A 62 -11.17 -9.73 -7.04
CA ILE A 62 -11.34 -8.32 -6.68
C ILE A 62 -12.44 -7.73 -7.55
N GLU A 63 -13.54 -7.28 -6.94
CA GLU A 63 -14.73 -6.80 -7.66
C GLU A 63 -15.00 -5.32 -7.42
N THR A 64 -14.86 -4.84 -6.20
CA THR A 64 -15.26 -3.48 -5.83
C THR A 64 -14.29 -2.41 -6.37
N PRO A 65 -14.77 -1.18 -6.64
CA PRO A 65 -13.90 -0.08 -7.09
C PRO A 65 -12.76 0.21 -6.11
N VAL A 66 -13.03 0.16 -4.80
CA VAL A 66 -12.01 0.40 -3.76
C VAL A 66 -10.92 -0.67 -3.81
N LEU A 67 -11.27 -1.94 -3.97
CA LEU A 67 -10.29 -3.03 -4.09
C LEU A 67 -9.50 -2.95 -5.40
N LYS A 68 -10.09 -2.47 -6.49
CA LYS A 68 -9.37 -2.21 -7.75
C LYS A 68 -8.35 -1.10 -7.57
N ASN A 69 -8.68 -0.04 -6.86
CA ASN A 69 -7.75 1.04 -6.53
C ASN A 69 -6.63 0.54 -5.60
N VAL A 70 -6.97 -0.28 -4.59
CA VAL A 70 -5.98 -0.95 -3.73
C VAL A 70 -5.03 -1.81 -4.57
N LEU A 71 -5.54 -2.60 -5.50
CA LEU A 71 -4.70 -3.40 -6.39
C LEU A 71 -3.79 -2.54 -7.25
N THR A 72 -4.30 -1.43 -7.77
CA THR A 72 -3.51 -0.51 -8.62
C THR A 72 -2.34 0.09 -7.85
N ILE A 73 -2.57 0.64 -6.67
CA ILE A 73 -1.51 1.25 -5.87
C ILE A 73 -0.51 0.21 -5.33
N THR A 74 -0.97 -0.96 -4.90
CA THR A 74 -0.10 -2.02 -4.39
C THR A 74 0.73 -2.69 -5.49
N ARG A 75 0.22 -2.82 -6.71
CA ARG A 75 1.01 -3.23 -7.89
C ARG A 75 2.13 -2.23 -8.18
N PHE A 76 1.81 -0.94 -8.17
CA PHE A 76 2.83 0.09 -8.38
C PHE A 76 3.94 -0.01 -7.33
N ILE A 77 3.56 -0.10 -6.06
CA ILE A 77 4.52 -0.26 -4.95
C ILE A 77 5.34 -1.53 -5.13
N HIS A 78 4.70 -2.67 -5.43
CA HIS A 78 5.37 -3.96 -5.59
C HIS A 78 6.38 -3.96 -6.73
N ASN A 79 6.03 -3.35 -7.87
CA ASN A 79 6.88 -3.31 -9.07
C ASN A 79 7.97 -2.24 -9.02
N ASN A 80 7.98 -1.38 -8.02
CA ASN A 80 9.01 -0.38 -7.79
C ASN A 80 9.89 -0.80 -6.61
N THR A 81 11.17 -1.08 -6.87
CA THR A 81 12.11 -1.59 -5.85
C THR A 81 12.24 -0.64 -4.67
N PHE A 82 12.27 0.68 -4.91
CA PHE A 82 12.38 1.69 -3.87
C PHE A 82 11.12 1.71 -2.99
N TRP A 83 9.93 1.84 -3.59
CA TRP A 83 8.68 1.91 -2.83
C TRP A 83 8.32 0.61 -2.14
N ASN A 84 8.62 -0.53 -2.74
CA ASN A 84 8.44 -1.84 -2.10
C ASN A 84 9.31 -2.01 -0.84
N ALA A 85 10.49 -1.40 -0.84
CA ALA A 85 11.35 -1.35 0.35
C ALA A 85 10.86 -0.34 1.40
N GLN A 86 10.24 0.77 0.98
CA GLN A 86 9.88 1.89 1.86
C GLN A 86 8.48 1.79 2.48
N ILE A 87 7.47 1.31 1.75
CA ILE A 87 6.08 1.32 2.25
C ILE A 87 5.79 0.06 3.08
N GLU A 88 5.32 0.28 4.29
CA GLU A 88 4.91 -0.81 5.20
C GLU A 88 3.40 -1.01 5.20
N GLN A 89 2.65 0.09 5.18
CA GLN A 89 1.19 0.05 5.25
C GLN A 89 0.53 1.04 4.28
N VAL A 90 -0.63 0.63 3.77
CA VAL A 90 -1.54 1.47 2.98
C VAL A 90 -2.87 1.51 3.71
N SER A 91 -3.35 2.68 4.10
CA SER A 91 -4.64 2.85 4.74
C SER A 91 -5.64 3.49 3.79
N VAL A 92 -6.87 2.96 3.75
CA VAL A 92 -7.98 3.51 2.97
C VAL A 92 -8.92 4.26 3.91
N ALA A 93 -9.04 5.56 3.74
CA ALA A 93 -9.93 6.42 4.50
C ALA A 93 -11.40 6.23 4.09
N ASP A 94 -12.34 6.79 4.87
CA ASP A 94 -13.78 6.67 4.60
C ASP A 94 -14.21 7.33 3.28
N ASN A 95 -13.49 8.34 2.83
CA ASN A 95 -13.69 9.00 1.53
C ASN A 95 -13.01 8.28 0.35
N GLY A 96 -12.35 7.14 0.59
CA GLY A 96 -11.64 6.36 -0.41
C GLY A 96 -10.22 6.85 -0.73
N SER A 97 -9.73 7.88 -0.05
CA SER A 97 -8.34 8.34 -0.20
C SER A 97 -7.35 7.40 0.48
N PHE A 98 -6.10 7.42 0.00
CA PHE A 98 -5.02 6.59 0.51
C PHE A 98 -4.08 7.39 1.42
N VAL A 99 -3.67 6.75 2.50
CA VAL A 99 -2.59 7.20 3.37
C VAL A 99 -1.54 6.10 3.38
N LEU A 100 -0.29 6.46 3.04
CA LEU A 100 0.83 5.52 3.07
C LEU A 100 1.64 5.74 4.34
N ILE A 101 2.05 4.63 4.95
CA ILE A 101 2.93 4.63 6.13
C ILE A 101 4.27 4.03 5.71
N PRO A 102 5.34 4.81 5.73
CA PRO A 102 6.68 4.30 5.42
C PRO A 102 7.28 3.54 6.60
N LYS A 103 8.29 2.71 6.31
CA LYS A 103 9.09 2.00 7.32
C LYS A 103 10.08 2.91 8.04
N LEU A 104 10.54 3.96 7.37
CA LEU A 104 11.49 4.93 7.90
C LEU A 104 10.81 6.27 8.12
N GLY A 105 11.10 6.88 9.28
CA GLY A 105 10.49 8.11 9.74
C GLY A 105 9.10 7.87 10.35
N ASP A 106 8.66 8.81 11.19
CA ASP A 106 7.37 8.72 11.88
C ASP A 106 6.28 9.55 11.20
N HIS A 107 6.46 9.86 9.91
CA HIS A 107 5.50 10.64 9.16
C HIS A 107 4.51 9.74 8.41
N LYS A 108 3.33 10.25 8.18
CA LYS A 108 2.36 9.68 7.25
C LYS A 108 2.36 10.45 5.93
N ILE A 109 2.01 9.76 4.85
CA ILE A 109 1.89 10.34 3.51
C ILE A 109 0.41 10.34 3.14
N GLU A 110 -0.23 11.50 3.12
CA GLU A 110 -1.58 11.69 2.60
C GLU A 110 -1.49 11.72 1.07
N PHE A 111 -1.67 10.53 0.48
CA PHE A 111 -1.51 10.29 -0.95
C PHE A 111 -2.72 10.76 -1.76
N GLY A 112 -3.92 10.72 -1.14
CA GLY A 112 -5.17 11.03 -1.80
C GLY A 112 -5.67 9.92 -2.72
N GLY A 113 -6.33 10.27 -3.82
CA GLY A 113 -6.80 9.31 -4.83
C GLY A 113 -5.67 8.73 -5.69
N ILE A 114 -6.03 7.75 -6.55
CA ILE A 114 -5.06 7.14 -7.50
C ILE A 114 -4.81 7.99 -8.75
N ASP A 115 -5.53 9.10 -8.91
CA ASP A 115 -5.33 10.01 -10.03
C ASP A 115 -3.91 10.58 -10.02
N ASN A 116 -3.27 10.60 -11.19
CA ASN A 116 -1.89 11.05 -11.35
C ASN A 116 -0.89 10.33 -10.41
N MET A 117 -1.15 9.06 -10.13
CA MET A 117 -0.39 8.26 -9.18
C MET A 117 1.12 8.26 -9.46
N GLU A 118 1.53 8.07 -10.72
CA GLU A 118 2.94 8.07 -11.12
C GLU A 118 3.63 9.41 -10.84
N GLU A 119 2.94 10.53 -11.13
CA GLU A 119 3.45 11.87 -10.83
C GLU A 119 3.60 12.09 -9.32
N LYS A 120 2.63 11.64 -8.52
CA LYS A 120 2.68 11.73 -7.06
C LYS A 120 3.86 10.94 -6.49
N PHE A 121 4.05 9.71 -6.92
CA PHE A 121 5.19 8.90 -6.49
C PHE A 121 6.53 9.50 -6.95
N HIS A 122 6.60 10.03 -8.16
CA HIS A 122 7.81 10.69 -8.66
C HIS A 122 8.17 11.94 -7.84
N LYS A 123 7.19 12.80 -7.56
CA LYS A 123 7.40 13.97 -6.68
C LYS A 123 7.87 13.55 -5.29
N LEU A 124 7.24 12.53 -4.73
CA LEU A 124 7.60 12.01 -3.42
C LEU A 124 9.03 11.43 -3.41
N GLU A 125 9.45 10.75 -4.47
CA GLU A 125 10.80 10.20 -4.60
C GLU A 125 11.86 11.31 -4.60
N ILE A 126 11.64 12.37 -5.37
CA ILE A 126 12.51 13.57 -5.37
C ILE A 126 12.56 14.18 -3.98
N PHE A 127 11.41 14.32 -3.31
CA PHE A 127 11.35 14.87 -1.96
C PHE A 127 12.12 14.00 -0.94
N TYR A 128 12.05 12.68 -1.07
CA TYR A 128 12.82 11.75 -0.23
C TYR A 128 14.32 11.88 -0.49
N ALA A 129 14.72 11.96 -1.76
CA ALA A 129 16.13 12.06 -2.14
C ALA A 129 16.75 13.41 -1.78
N GLU A 130 16.05 14.51 -2.02
CA GLU A 130 16.59 15.86 -1.90
C GLU A 130 16.12 16.58 -0.62
N GLY A 131 14.86 16.40 -0.22
CA GLY A 131 14.28 17.10 0.92
C GLY A 131 14.64 16.45 2.26
N LEU A 132 14.27 15.19 2.45
CA LEU A 132 14.46 14.51 3.74
C LEU A 132 15.92 14.22 4.06
N SER A 133 16.76 14.03 3.04
CA SER A 133 18.20 13.85 3.22
C SER A 133 18.87 15.07 3.85
N TYR A 134 18.36 16.27 3.60
CA TYR A 134 18.87 17.52 4.17
C TYR A 134 18.18 17.94 5.46
N THR A 135 16.87 17.69 5.58
CA THR A 135 16.07 18.20 6.70
C THR A 135 15.92 17.22 7.84
N GLY A 136 16.18 15.94 7.61
CA GLY A 136 15.95 14.83 8.54
C GLY A 136 14.57 14.20 8.38
N TRP A 137 14.53 12.90 8.63
CA TRP A 137 13.34 12.04 8.47
C TRP A 137 12.26 12.29 9.54
N ASP A 138 12.66 12.80 10.69
CA ASP A 138 11.79 12.98 11.86
C ASP A 138 11.17 14.36 11.97
N LYS A 139 11.45 15.25 11.00
CA LYS A 139 11.01 16.65 11.04
C LYS A 139 9.52 16.83 10.76
N TYR A 140 8.96 15.97 9.94
CA TYR A 140 7.60 16.08 9.45
C TYR A 140 6.70 15.03 10.10
N GLU A 141 5.44 15.43 10.35
CA GLU A 141 4.37 14.55 10.79
C GLU A 141 3.54 14.06 9.59
N THR A 142 3.30 14.95 8.63
CA THR A 142 2.46 14.67 7.46
C THR A 142 3.08 15.23 6.20
N ILE A 143 3.07 14.42 5.14
CA ILE A 143 3.44 14.81 3.77
C ILE A 143 2.19 14.67 2.91
N LYS A 144 1.71 15.77 2.30
CA LYS A 144 0.48 15.80 1.50
C LYS A 144 0.80 15.93 0.02
N LEU A 145 0.20 15.07 -0.80
CA LEU A 145 0.43 14.99 -2.25
C LEU A 145 -0.75 15.44 -3.11
N ASP A 146 -1.88 15.80 -2.51
CA ASP A 146 -3.10 16.20 -3.24
C ASP A 146 -3.00 17.55 -3.94
N TYR A 147 -1.96 18.32 -3.65
CA TYR A 147 -1.76 19.63 -4.26
C TYR A 147 -1.03 19.51 -5.60
N LYS A 148 -1.63 20.11 -6.65
CA LYS A 148 -1.08 20.08 -7.99
C LYS A 148 0.30 20.75 -8.02
N GLY A 149 1.31 20.01 -8.50
CA GLY A 149 2.65 20.52 -8.71
C GLY A 149 3.50 20.79 -7.47
N GLN A 150 2.98 20.52 -6.25
CA GLN A 150 3.71 20.77 -4.99
C GLN A 150 3.50 19.69 -3.96
N ILE A 151 4.40 19.62 -2.99
CA ILE A 151 4.28 18.81 -1.77
C ILE A 151 4.09 19.77 -0.60
N VAL A 152 3.10 19.52 0.23
CA VAL A 152 2.84 20.27 1.45
C VAL A 152 3.21 19.42 2.65
N CYS A 153 4.09 19.93 3.52
CA CYS A 153 4.54 19.20 4.69
C CYS A 153 4.10 19.91 5.97
N GLU A 154 3.54 19.14 6.89
CA GLU A 154 3.26 19.57 8.25
C GLU A 154 4.43 19.11 9.14
N LYS A 155 4.99 20.05 9.91
CA LYS A 155 6.07 19.76 10.86
C LYS A 155 5.50 19.16 12.14
N LYS A 156 6.26 18.28 12.79
CA LYS A 156 5.95 17.86 14.17
C LYS A 156 6.00 19.07 15.10
N ILE A 157 5.00 19.16 15.95
CA ILE A 157 5.00 20.14 17.04
C ILE A 157 5.78 19.53 18.20
N ASN A 158 7.01 20.00 18.39
CA ASN A 158 7.78 19.65 19.59
C ASN A 158 7.22 20.50 20.74
N TYR A 159 6.46 19.89 21.64
CA TYR A 159 6.22 20.49 22.95
C TYR A 159 7.52 20.29 23.75
N GLU A 160 8.37 21.31 23.79
CA GLU A 160 9.43 21.36 24.79
C GLU A 160 8.71 21.37 26.15
N GLN A 161 8.89 20.32 26.93
CA GLN A 161 8.48 20.30 28.32
C GLN A 161 9.44 21.23 29.06
N GLU A 162 8.92 22.38 29.50
CA GLU A 162 9.56 23.24 30.51
C GLU A 162 9.68 22.50 31.86
#